data_aa897a9421e196c7e418dd45154a9426
#
_entry.id   aa897a9421e196c7e418dd45154a9426
#
_cell.length_a   1.000
_cell.length_b   1.000
_cell.length_c   1.000
_cell.angle_alpha   90.00
_cell.angle_beta   90.00
_cell.angle_gamma   90.00
#
_symmetry.space_group_name_H-M   'P 1'
#
loop_
_entity.id
_entity.type
_entity.pdbx_description
1 polymer ?
#
loop_
_entity_poly.entity_id
_entity_poly.type
_entity_poly.pdbx_seq_one_letter_code
_entity_poly.pdbx_strand_id
1 'polypeptide(L)'
;ASSVTDMLKKLAEKDFVSYQKYQGVTLTEKGSLAAKMIVRKHRLWEVFLVEKLNFSWDEVHEIAEELEHIKSEVLINKLDEFLGFPSFDPHGDPIPDGQGIIKKIEKHLLSDAEVNKDYKCIGVKDSSTDFLKYLDKQKIALGSVLKIVEREEFDETLTIAIDGKRTTISNKIASNLYVQ
;
A
#
# COMPACT_ATOMS: atom_id res chain seq x y z
N ALA A 1 -14.21 -4.04 28.01
CA ALA A 1 -13.94 -4.18 26.58
C ALA A 1 -15.02 -5.07 25.97
N SER A 2 -15.72 -4.61 24.93
CA SER A 2 -16.68 -5.46 24.21
C SER A 2 -15.92 -6.60 23.54
N SER A 3 -16.50 -7.81 23.53
CA SER A 3 -15.91 -8.95 22.85
C SER A 3 -15.93 -8.72 21.31
N VAL A 4 -15.07 -9.42 20.56
CA VAL A 4 -15.09 -9.40 19.07
C VAL A 4 -16.51 -9.71 18.58
N THR A 5 -17.19 -10.67 19.18
CA THR A 5 -18.59 -11.02 18.85
C THR A 5 -19.55 -9.85 19.03
N ASP A 6 -19.41 -9.05 20.09
CA ASP A 6 -20.29 -7.89 20.32
C ASP A 6 -20.02 -6.79 19.32
N MET A 7 -18.75 -6.61 18.89
CA MET A 7 -18.40 -5.68 17.83
C MET A 7 -19.01 -6.13 16.49
N LEU A 8 -18.90 -7.41 16.13
CA LEU A 8 -19.50 -7.94 14.90
C LEU A 8 -21.03 -7.78 14.87
N LYS A 9 -21.71 -8.02 16.01
CA LYS A 9 -23.15 -7.76 16.12
C LYS A 9 -23.49 -6.30 15.86
N LYS A 10 -22.77 -5.35 16.49
CA LYS A 10 -22.97 -3.91 16.27
C LYS A 10 -22.74 -3.49 14.83
N LEU A 11 -21.74 -4.07 14.16
CA LEU A 11 -21.49 -3.82 12.75
C LEU A 11 -22.61 -4.40 11.86
N ALA A 12 -23.13 -5.58 12.21
CA ALA A 12 -24.27 -6.20 11.51
C ALA A 12 -25.56 -5.41 11.70
N GLU A 13 -25.84 -4.91 12.90
CA GLU A 13 -27.00 -4.04 13.19
C GLU A 13 -26.96 -2.74 12.37
N LYS A 14 -25.77 -2.24 12.04
CA LYS A 14 -25.54 -1.07 11.17
C LYS A 14 -25.47 -1.41 9.68
N ASP A 15 -25.67 -2.67 9.34
CA ASP A 15 -25.58 -3.18 7.96
C ASP A 15 -24.22 -2.98 7.29
N PHE A 16 -23.12 -3.00 8.06
CA PHE A 16 -21.77 -2.99 7.50
C PHE A 16 -21.25 -4.39 7.20
N VAL A 17 -21.72 -5.40 7.95
CA VAL A 17 -21.31 -6.80 7.76
C VAL A 17 -22.52 -7.71 7.77
N SER A 18 -22.46 -8.80 7.03
CA SER A 18 -23.32 -9.96 7.20
C SER A 18 -22.59 -10.93 8.13
N TYR A 19 -23.17 -11.14 9.32
CA TYR A 19 -22.59 -12.00 10.34
C TYR A 19 -23.51 -13.17 10.65
N GLN A 20 -23.02 -14.38 10.46
CA GLN A 20 -23.71 -15.60 10.85
C GLN A 20 -22.83 -16.39 11.82
N LYS A 21 -23.37 -16.70 12.99
CA LYS A 21 -22.67 -17.44 14.03
C LYS A 21 -22.14 -18.78 13.44
N TYR A 22 -20.85 -19.03 13.64
CA TYR A 22 -20.13 -20.19 13.09
C TYR A 22 -19.93 -20.27 11.56
N GLN A 23 -20.43 -19.32 10.79
CA GLN A 23 -20.26 -19.29 9.33
C GLN A 23 -19.33 -18.15 8.85
N GLY A 24 -18.85 -17.33 9.79
CA GLY A 24 -17.95 -16.22 9.49
C GLY A 24 -18.64 -14.87 9.33
N VAL A 25 -17.91 -13.93 8.77
CA VAL A 25 -18.33 -12.54 8.53
C VAL A 25 -17.90 -12.10 7.14
N THR A 26 -18.78 -11.41 6.43
CA THR A 26 -18.49 -10.79 5.14
C THR A 26 -18.96 -9.34 5.14
N LEU A 27 -18.28 -8.47 4.37
CA LEU A 27 -18.72 -7.09 4.20
C LEU A 27 -19.99 -7.05 3.33
N THR A 28 -20.91 -6.18 3.70
CA THR A 28 -22.00 -5.76 2.80
C THR A 28 -21.47 -4.75 1.77
N GLU A 29 -22.27 -4.38 0.77
CA GLU A 29 -21.91 -3.28 -0.14
C GLU A 29 -21.66 -1.98 0.60
N LYS A 30 -22.53 -1.66 1.57
CA LYS A 30 -22.36 -0.49 2.45
C LYS A 30 -21.08 -0.57 3.29
N GLY A 31 -20.80 -1.74 3.85
CA GLY A 31 -19.57 -1.96 4.61
C GLY A 31 -18.32 -1.86 3.75
N SER A 32 -18.37 -2.42 2.54
CA SER A 32 -17.26 -2.33 1.57
C SER A 32 -16.99 -0.87 1.17
N LEU A 33 -18.04 -0.09 0.88
CA LEU A 33 -17.88 1.33 0.55
C LEU A 33 -17.29 2.10 1.75
N ALA A 34 -17.82 1.89 2.95
CA ALA A 34 -17.33 2.55 4.17
C ALA A 34 -15.84 2.24 4.42
N ALA A 35 -15.42 0.98 4.27
CA ALA A 35 -14.02 0.58 4.40
C ALA A 35 -13.13 1.27 3.35
N LYS A 36 -13.57 1.32 2.09
CA LYS A 36 -12.83 2.01 1.02
C LYS A 36 -12.69 3.51 1.28
N MET A 37 -13.71 4.16 1.87
CA MET A 37 -13.63 5.58 2.21
C MET A 37 -12.66 5.85 3.38
N ILE A 38 -12.51 4.92 4.32
CA ILE A 38 -11.47 5.01 5.36
C ILE A 38 -10.08 4.85 4.72
N VAL A 39 -9.89 3.81 3.89
CA VAL A 39 -8.64 3.60 3.16
C VAL A 39 -8.27 4.83 2.31
N ARG A 40 -9.26 5.45 1.63
CA ARG A 40 -9.02 6.69 0.87
C ARG A 40 -8.50 7.81 1.76
N LYS A 41 -9.10 8.05 2.93
CA LYS A 41 -8.63 9.07 3.86
C LYS A 41 -7.22 8.82 4.34
N HIS A 42 -6.95 7.59 4.79
CA HIS A 42 -5.64 7.16 5.24
C HIS A 42 -4.57 7.46 4.19
N ARG A 43 -4.73 6.97 2.96
CA ARG A 43 -3.77 7.12 1.87
C ARG A 43 -3.58 8.56 1.41
N LEU A 44 -4.64 9.38 1.40
CA LEU A 44 -4.51 10.82 1.12
C LEU A 44 -3.69 11.55 2.19
N TRP A 45 -3.82 11.18 3.45
CA TRP A 45 -3.00 11.71 4.52
C TRP A 45 -1.54 11.28 4.39
N GLU A 46 -1.26 10.03 4.05
CA GLU A 46 0.11 9.59 3.78
C GLU A 46 0.76 10.40 2.65
N VAL A 47 0.05 10.60 1.52
CA VAL A 47 0.54 11.46 0.42
C VAL A 47 0.84 12.87 0.92
N PHE A 48 -0.08 13.48 1.69
CA PHE A 48 0.12 14.81 2.23
C PHE A 48 1.35 14.90 3.14
N LEU A 49 1.50 13.95 4.04
CA LEU A 49 2.62 13.90 4.98
C LEU A 49 3.96 13.79 4.25
N VAL A 50 4.05 12.91 3.25
CA VAL A 50 5.28 12.75 2.47
C VAL A 50 5.54 13.95 1.56
N GLU A 51 4.57 14.34 0.71
CA GLU A 51 4.82 15.33 -0.33
C GLU A 51 4.86 16.77 0.16
N LYS A 52 4.11 17.09 1.22
CA LYS A 52 3.94 18.48 1.67
C LYS A 52 4.66 18.77 2.97
N LEU A 53 4.80 17.77 3.84
CA LEU A 53 5.48 17.94 5.13
C LEU A 53 6.86 17.25 5.19
N ASN A 54 7.28 16.56 4.11
CA ASN A 54 8.57 15.89 3.97
C ASN A 54 8.83 14.83 5.05
N PHE A 55 7.78 14.16 5.51
CA PHE A 55 7.96 12.94 6.29
C PHE A 55 8.53 11.83 5.42
N SER A 56 9.31 10.92 5.99
CA SER A 56 9.72 9.72 5.29
C SER A 56 8.56 8.73 5.17
N TRP A 57 8.56 7.92 4.12
CA TRP A 57 7.48 6.98 3.83
C TRP A 57 7.32 5.87 4.88
N ASP A 58 8.35 5.63 5.69
CA ASP A 58 8.33 4.67 6.81
C ASP A 58 7.76 5.22 8.12
N GLU A 59 7.49 6.55 8.19
CA GLU A 59 6.99 7.23 9.39
C GLU A 59 5.51 7.61 9.31
N VAL A 60 4.92 7.63 8.09
CA VAL A 60 3.63 8.27 7.86
C VAL A 60 2.43 7.41 8.27
N HIS A 61 2.58 6.09 8.35
CA HIS A 61 1.47 5.17 8.58
C HIS A 61 0.74 5.44 9.91
N GLU A 62 1.49 5.53 11.02
CA GLU A 62 0.91 5.76 12.33
C GLU A 62 0.21 7.13 12.42
N ILE A 63 0.80 8.17 11.82
CA ILE A 63 0.20 9.51 11.80
C ILE A 63 -1.06 9.54 10.94
N ALA A 64 -1.04 8.88 9.79
CA ALA A 64 -2.20 8.79 8.90
C ALA A 64 -3.35 8.02 9.56
N GLU A 65 -3.07 6.98 10.37
CA GLU A 65 -4.06 6.24 11.15
C GLU A 65 -4.77 7.16 12.16
N GLU A 66 -4.05 8.06 12.82
CA GLU A 66 -4.67 9.06 13.70
C GLU A 66 -5.56 10.05 12.91
N LEU A 67 -5.10 10.51 11.75
CA LEU A 67 -5.78 11.50 10.92
C LEU A 67 -7.00 10.94 10.17
N GLU A 68 -7.05 9.65 9.86
CA GLU A 68 -8.18 9.04 9.14
C GLU A 68 -9.51 9.10 9.92
N HIS A 69 -9.44 9.31 11.24
CA HIS A 69 -10.62 9.46 12.10
C HIS A 69 -11.33 10.81 11.96
N ILE A 70 -10.75 11.76 11.21
CA ILE A 70 -11.40 13.03 10.88
C ILE A 70 -12.67 12.78 10.07
N LYS A 71 -13.81 13.29 10.56
CA LYS A 71 -15.13 13.00 9.99
C LYS A 71 -15.55 13.96 8.85
N SER A 72 -14.79 15.03 8.61
CA SER A 72 -15.15 16.05 7.61
C SER A 72 -14.86 15.55 6.19
N GLU A 73 -15.88 15.11 5.46
CA GLU A 73 -15.75 14.75 4.05
C GLU A 73 -15.34 15.93 3.18
N VAL A 74 -15.80 17.14 3.54
CA VAL A 74 -15.40 18.38 2.83
C VAL A 74 -13.89 18.58 2.91
N LEU A 75 -13.29 18.37 4.08
CA LEU A 75 -11.85 18.46 4.25
C LEU A 75 -11.12 17.44 3.40
N ILE A 76 -11.57 16.18 3.40
CA ILE A 76 -10.93 15.12 2.62
C ILE A 76 -11.01 15.39 1.11
N ASN A 77 -12.15 15.89 0.61
CA ASN A 77 -12.26 16.26 -0.79
C ASN A 77 -11.37 17.44 -1.17
N LYS A 78 -11.23 18.42 -0.27
CA LYS A 78 -10.28 19.55 -0.45
C LYS A 78 -8.82 19.08 -0.39
N LEU A 79 -8.51 18.11 0.46
CA LEU A 79 -7.17 17.51 0.52
C LEU A 79 -6.84 16.80 -0.80
N ASP A 80 -7.76 15.99 -1.32
CA ASP A 80 -7.61 15.28 -2.59
C ASP A 80 -7.38 16.26 -3.76
N GLU A 81 -8.20 17.33 -3.82
CA GLU A 81 -8.03 18.42 -4.80
C GLU A 81 -6.66 19.13 -4.65
N PHE A 82 -6.26 19.45 -3.43
CA PHE A 82 -4.98 20.08 -3.13
C PHE A 82 -3.77 19.24 -3.53
N LEU A 83 -3.89 17.92 -3.41
CA LEU A 83 -2.87 16.94 -3.81
C LEU A 83 -2.90 16.64 -5.33
N GLY A 84 -3.85 17.19 -6.07
CA GLY A 84 -3.98 16.98 -7.52
C GLY A 84 -4.55 15.59 -7.88
N PHE A 85 -5.41 15.04 -7.05
CA PHE A 85 -6.09 13.74 -7.24
C PHE A 85 -5.09 12.58 -7.41
N PRO A 86 -4.24 12.31 -6.42
CA PRO A 86 -3.25 11.24 -6.51
C PRO A 86 -3.94 9.88 -6.69
N SER A 87 -3.37 9.05 -7.55
CA SER A 87 -3.89 7.70 -7.81
C SER A 87 -3.29 6.65 -6.87
N PHE A 88 -2.17 6.97 -6.23
CA PHE A 88 -1.38 6.07 -5.37
C PHE A 88 -0.86 6.82 -4.16
N ASP A 89 -0.73 6.08 -3.06
CA ASP A 89 -0.04 6.53 -1.87
C ASP A 89 1.50 6.37 -2.00
N PRO A 90 2.29 6.80 -0.99
CA PRO A 90 3.74 6.69 -1.02
C PRO A 90 4.29 5.25 -1.04
N HIS A 91 3.46 4.25 -0.81
CA HIS A 91 3.82 2.83 -0.84
C HIS A 91 3.44 2.15 -2.17
N GLY A 92 2.76 2.88 -3.07
CA GLY A 92 2.27 2.40 -4.37
C GLY A 92 0.92 1.69 -4.30
N ASP A 93 0.19 1.89 -3.23
CA ASP A 93 -1.16 1.35 -3.09
C ASP A 93 -2.21 2.29 -3.70
N PRO A 94 -3.19 1.76 -4.45
CA PRO A 94 -4.15 2.59 -5.17
C PRO A 94 -5.12 3.31 -4.23
N ILE A 95 -5.29 4.60 -4.40
CA ILE A 95 -6.25 5.42 -3.64
C ILE A 95 -7.64 5.26 -4.24
N PRO A 96 -8.67 4.83 -3.46
CA PRO A 96 -10.04 4.84 -3.92
C PRO A 96 -10.51 6.26 -4.25
N ASP A 97 -11.26 6.44 -5.33
CA ASP A 97 -11.88 7.73 -5.63
C ASP A 97 -13.05 8.07 -4.67
N GLY A 98 -13.70 9.22 -4.84
CA GLY A 98 -14.82 9.65 -4.01
C GLY A 98 -16.06 8.74 -4.07
N GLN A 99 -16.10 7.77 -4.98
CA GLN A 99 -17.15 6.76 -5.12
C GLN A 99 -16.70 5.37 -4.65
N GLY A 100 -15.45 5.25 -4.15
CA GLY A 100 -14.86 4.00 -3.70
C GLY A 100 -14.42 3.09 -4.85
N ILE A 101 -14.21 3.64 -6.05
CA ILE A 101 -13.66 2.90 -7.18
C ILE A 101 -12.15 2.87 -7.07
N ILE A 102 -11.57 1.69 -7.19
CA ILE A 102 -10.13 1.46 -7.17
C ILE A 102 -9.68 1.10 -8.57
N LYS A 103 -8.74 1.87 -9.12
CA LYS A 103 -8.11 1.55 -10.41
C LYS A 103 -7.29 0.28 -10.28
N LYS A 104 -7.58 -0.71 -11.11
CA LYS A 104 -6.74 -1.91 -11.23
C LYS A 104 -5.49 -1.56 -12.02
N ILE A 105 -4.34 -2.02 -11.50
CA ILE A 105 -3.07 -1.95 -12.18
C ILE A 105 -2.55 -3.37 -12.34
N GLU A 106 -2.02 -3.65 -13.52
CA GLU A 106 -1.25 -4.86 -13.71
C GLU A 106 0.10 -4.67 -13.03
N LYS A 107 0.35 -5.48 -12.02
CA LYS A 107 1.60 -5.52 -11.26
C LYS A 107 1.96 -6.96 -10.95
N HIS A 108 3.24 -7.26 -10.95
CA HIS A 108 3.75 -8.56 -10.53
C HIS A 108 4.89 -8.36 -9.53
N LEU A 109 5.26 -9.43 -8.86
CA LEU A 109 6.36 -9.35 -7.89
C LEU A 109 7.70 -9.39 -8.64
N LEU A 110 8.70 -8.69 -8.12
CA LEU A 110 10.05 -8.74 -8.68
C LEU A 110 10.64 -10.16 -8.62
N SER A 111 10.21 -10.98 -7.65
CA SER A 111 10.55 -12.41 -7.58
C SER A 111 10.10 -13.21 -8.79
N ASP A 112 9.02 -12.81 -9.45
CA ASP A 112 8.44 -13.50 -10.61
C ASP A 112 8.95 -12.94 -11.95
N ALA A 113 9.74 -11.86 -11.89
CA ALA A 113 10.20 -11.13 -13.05
C ALA A 113 11.35 -11.84 -13.78
N GLU A 114 11.48 -11.61 -15.09
CA GLU A 114 12.49 -12.27 -15.93
C GLU A 114 13.86 -11.57 -15.84
N VAL A 115 14.92 -12.37 -15.96
CA VAL A 115 16.30 -11.88 -16.01
C VAL A 115 16.56 -11.08 -17.30
N ASN A 116 17.46 -10.11 -17.23
CA ASN A 116 17.87 -9.22 -18.33
C ASN A 116 16.79 -8.25 -18.84
N LYS A 117 15.74 -8.03 -18.06
CA LYS A 117 14.71 -7.00 -18.31
C LYS A 117 14.78 -5.89 -17.27
N ASP A 118 14.37 -4.71 -17.69
CA ASP A 118 14.20 -3.54 -16.83
C ASP A 118 12.76 -3.50 -16.34
N TYR A 119 12.60 -3.20 -15.05
CA TYR A 119 11.31 -3.11 -14.37
C TYR A 119 11.24 -1.83 -13.55
N LYS A 120 10.11 -1.16 -13.59
CA LYS A 120 9.85 -0.01 -12.74
C LYS A 120 9.23 -0.47 -11.43
N CYS A 121 9.83 -0.10 -10.30
CA CYS A 121 9.24 -0.31 -8.99
C CYS A 121 8.00 0.59 -8.83
N ILE A 122 6.84 -0.02 -8.60
CA ILE A 122 5.55 0.70 -8.52
C ILE A 122 4.86 0.54 -7.18
N GLY A 123 5.40 -0.23 -6.27
CA GLY A 123 4.83 -0.42 -4.95
C GLY A 123 5.58 -1.44 -4.12
N VAL A 124 5.19 -1.51 -2.86
CA VAL A 124 5.66 -2.51 -1.89
C VAL A 124 4.47 -3.34 -1.39
N LYS A 125 4.74 -4.58 -1.00
CA LYS A 125 3.74 -5.47 -0.38
C LYS A 125 3.84 -5.41 1.15
N ASP A 126 5.05 -5.22 1.66
CA ASP A 126 5.34 -5.04 3.08
C ASP A 126 5.70 -3.56 3.29
N SER A 127 4.93 -2.84 4.12
CA SER A 127 5.16 -1.44 4.49
C SER A 127 5.73 -1.27 5.89
N SER A 128 6.30 -2.35 6.48
CA SER A 128 6.94 -2.26 7.78
C SER A 128 8.14 -1.30 7.74
N THR A 129 8.30 -0.53 8.81
CA THR A 129 9.39 0.44 8.97
C THR A 129 10.77 -0.16 8.67
N ASP A 130 11.03 -1.39 9.13
CA ASP A 130 12.32 -2.06 8.90
C ASP A 130 12.54 -2.38 7.41
N PHE A 131 11.49 -2.81 6.70
CA PHE A 131 11.57 -3.10 5.27
C PHE A 131 11.79 -1.83 4.46
N LEU A 132 11.04 -0.76 4.73
CA LEU A 132 11.17 0.52 4.03
C LEU A 132 12.56 1.14 4.26
N LYS A 133 13.07 1.14 5.50
CA LYS A 133 14.45 1.56 5.81
C LYS A 133 15.51 0.71 5.10
N TYR A 134 15.25 -0.58 4.92
CA TYR A 134 16.14 -1.43 4.13
C TYR A 134 16.15 -0.98 2.66
N LEU A 135 14.98 -0.70 2.07
CA LEU A 135 14.89 -0.22 0.68
C LEU A 135 15.62 1.11 0.48
N ASP A 136 15.50 2.04 1.43
CA ASP A 136 16.21 3.32 1.40
C ASP A 136 17.75 3.12 1.39
N LYS A 137 18.25 2.20 2.21
CA LYS A 137 19.69 1.83 2.22
C LYS A 137 20.13 1.26 0.87
N GLN A 138 19.26 0.53 0.19
CA GLN A 138 19.53 -0.03 -1.14
C GLN A 138 19.25 0.96 -2.27
N LYS A 139 18.72 2.16 -1.96
CA LYS A 139 18.27 3.18 -2.93
C LYS A 139 17.15 2.68 -3.84
N ILE A 140 16.30 1.81 -3.32
CA ILE A 140 15.11 1.35 -3.98
C ILE A 140 13.94 2.23 -3.51
N ALA A 141 13.32 2.95 -4.42
CA ALA A 141 12.15 3.77 -4.16
C ALA A 141 11.09 3.55 -5.25
N LEU A 142 9.89 4.06 -5.05
CA LEU A 142 8.88 4.07 -6.12
C LEU A 142 9.41 4.85 -7.31
N GLY A 143 9.22 4.29 -8.49
CA GLY A 143 9.74 4.85 -9.75
C GLY A 143 11.16 4.42 -10.12
N SER A 144 11.92 3.81 -9.21
CA SER A 144 13.26 3.26 -9.53
C SER A 144 13.16 2.20 -10.62
N VAL A 145 14.09 2.26 -11.58
CA VAL A 145 14.25 1.24 -12.60
C VAL A 145 15.22 0.19 -12.11
N LEU A 146 14.73 -1.04 -11.98
CA LEU A 146 15.47 -2.20 -11.51
C LEU A 146 15.72 -3.15 -12.68
N LYS A 147 16.97 -3.42 -13.00
CA LYS A 147 17.32 -4.44 -13.98
C LYS A 147 17.72 -5.72 -13.24
N ILE A 148 17.05 -6.83 -13.52
CA ILE A 148 17.48 -8.14 -13.02
C ILE A 148 18.64 -8.61 -13.87
N VAL A 149 19.82 -8.70 -13.28
CA VAL A 149 21.05 -9.14 -13.96
C VAL A 149 21.20 -10.65 -13.90
N GLU A 150 20.90 -11.23 -12.74
CA GLU A 150 21.11 -12.65 -12.48
C GLU A 150 20.17 -13.13 -11.38
N ARG A 151 19.79 -14.41 -11.43
CA ARG A 151 19.05 -15.11 -10.39
C ARG A 151 19.85 -16.33 -9.99
N GLU A 152 20.14 -16.48 -8.71
CA GLU A 152 20.78 -17.67 -8.17
C GLU A 152 19.77 -18.82 -8.07
N GLU A 153 20.07 -19.98 -8.64
CA GLU A 153 19.15 -21.12 -8.68
C GLU A 153 18.95 -21.77 -7.31
N PHE A 154 19.96 -21.70 -6.44
CA PHE A 154 19.93 -22.39 -5.16
C PHE A 154 19.01 -21.75 -4.13
N ASP A 155 19.05 -20.41 -4.01
CA ASP A 155 18.34 -19.66 -2.96
C ASP A 155 17.45 -18.55 -3.53
N GLU A 156 17.33 -18.47 -4.87
CA GLU A 156 16.56 -17.47 -5.60
C GLU A 156 16.97 -16.03 -5.31
N THR A 157 18.17 -15.82 -4.80
CA THR A 157 18.76 -14.51 -4.61
C THR A 157 18.92 -13.79 -5.95
N LEU A 158 18.56 -12.51 -6.01
CA LEU A 158 18.63 -11.70 -7.23
C LEU A 158 19.81 -10.72 -7.16
N THR A 159 20.60 -10.70 -8.21
CA THR A 159 21.50 -9.57 -8.50
C THR A 159 20.75 -8.59 -9.38
N ILE A 160 20.52 -7.39 -8.87
CA ILE A 160 19.83 -6.29 -9.57
C ILE A 160 20.80 -5.14 -9.84
N ALA A 161 20.55 -4.37 -10.89
CA ALA A 161 21.22 -3.11 -11.16
C ALA A 161 20.23 -1.94 -11.01
N ILE A 162 20.65 -0.90 -10.26
CA ILE A 162 19.93 0.34 -10.04
C ILE A 162 20.92 1.47 -10.34
N ASP A 163 20.55 2.40 -11.23
CA ASP A 163 21.44 3.51 -11.63
C ASP A 163 22.86 3.05 -12.01
N GLY A 164 22.97 1.89 -12.68
CA GLY A 164 24.25 1.30 -13.10
C GLY A 164 25.05 0.60 -11.99
N LYS A 165 24.58 0.63 -10.74
CA LYS A 165 25.22 -0.10 -9.63
C LYS A 165 24.54 -1.43 -9.38
N ARG A 166 25.33 -2.48 -9.22
CA ARG A 166 24.82 -3.81 -8.88
C ARG A 166 24.70 -3.98 -7.37
N THR A 167 23.62 -4.58 -6.93
CA THR A 167 23.40 -5.02 -5.55
C THR A 167 22.68 -6.36 -5.54
N THR A 168 22.84 -7.10 -4.47
CA THR A 168 22.19 -8.41 -4.30
C THR A 168 21.09 -8.28 -3.27
N ILE A 169 19.90 -8.80 -3.58
CA ILE A 169 18.75 -8.83 -2.70
C ILE A 169 18.25 -10.27 -2.56
N SER A 170 17.78 -10.62 -1.38
CA SER A 170 17.18 -11.96 -1.16
C SER A 170 15.85 -12.10 -1.87
N ASN A 171 15.41 -13.33 -2.11
CA ASN A 171 14.08 -13.62 -2.62
C ASN A 171 12.97 -13.05 -1.71
N LYS A 172 13.19 -13.03 -0.39
CA LYS A 172 12.26 -12.38 0.55
C LYS A 172 12.03 -10.91 0.22
N ILE A 173 13.08 -10.17 -0.12
CA ILE A 173 12.96 -8.75 -0.53
C ILE A 173 12.24 -8.65 -1.88
N ALA A 174 12.65 -9.44 -2.87
CA ALA A 174 12.07 -9.45 -4.21
C ALA A 174 10.56 -9.80 -4.21
N SER A 175 10.13 -10.69 -3.31
CA SER A 175 8.72 -11.09 -3.13
C SER A 175 7.86 -10.03 -2.41
N ASN A 176 8.44 -8.91 -2.03
CA ASN A 176 7.76 -7.78 -1.41
C ASN A 176 7.87 -6.48 -2.23
N LEU A 177 8.40 -6.54 -3.45
CA LEU A 177 8.44 -5.42 -4.40
C LEU A 177 7.50 -5.68 -5.58
N TYR A 178 6.58 -4.75 -5.81
CA TYR A 178 5.74 -4.75 -7.01
C TYR A 178 6.42 -3.98 -8.12
N VAL A 179 6.42 -4.57 -9.32
CA VAL A 179 7.03 -3.99 -10.52
C VAL A 179 6.10 -4.10 -11.73
N GLN A 180 6.38 -3.26 -12.71
CA GLN A 180 5.73 -3.22 -14.01
C GLN A 180 6.77 -3.10 -15.12
#